data_73c1d8a5a8832f6664d15d12cc89bdec
#
_entry.id   73c1d8a5a8832f6664d15d12cc89bdec
#
_cell.length_a   1.000
_cell.length_b   1.000
_cell.length_c   1.000
_cell.angle_alpha   90.00
_cell.angle_beta   90.00
_cell.angle_gamma   90.00
#
_symmetry.space_group_name_H-M   'P 1'
#
loop_
_entity.id
_entity.type
_entity.pdbx_description
1 polymer ?
#
loop_
_entity_poly.entity_id
_entity_poly.type
_entity_poly.pdbx_seq_one_letter_code
_entity_poly.pdbx_strand_id
1 'polypeptide(L)'
;MRRPVGRRIFIKINGVQFMTNKSNKYLITSALPYVNGELHLGHLIGCLLPSDIYARFCRARGRDVLYVCGADEHGTPVVVGAAADGMSIQDYANKWYEKHLRAVRDFNLSCDLYGRTHTERQEKLIHELFARLDAQGLIEERETLQPYSATDNMFLADRQLLGTCPKCGYENARGDQCDKCGATYEADELINPRSAISGACDVEMRPTKNLFFMASRVQDVWRKWLKSHAPKWSKTASAIANGWASDELRDTSITRDLPWGIPVNKPGYENKVFYVWFDAPWG
;
A
#
# COMPACT_ATOMS: atom_id res chain seq x y z
N MET A 1 -23.28 0.71 25.69
CA MET A 1 -24.67 1.06 25.34
C MET A 1 -24.95 0.61 23.92
N ARG A 2 -25.87 -0.33 23.72
CA ARG A 2 -26.26 -0.82 22.38
C ARG A 2 -27.18 0.23 21.74
N ARG A 3 -26.80 0.77 20.56
CA ARG A 3 -27.69 1.61 19.76
C ARG A 3 -28.85 0.76 19.19
N PRO A 4 -30.08 1.26 19.17
CA PRO A 4 -31.21 0.51 18.69
C PRO A 4 -31.15 0.31 17.16
N VAL A 5 -31.49 -0.89 16.74
CA VAL A 5 -31.62 -1.31 15.33
C VAL A 5 -32.67 -0.44 14.62
N GLY A 6 -32.30 0.09 13.47
CA GLY A 6 -32.97 1.13 12.72
C GLY A 6 -34.48 0.97 12.53
N ARG A 7 -35.23 2.01 12.85
CA ARG A 7 -36.61 2.22 12.41
C ARG A 7 -36.63 2.44 10.89
N ARG A 8 -37.47 1.66 10.20
CA ARG A 8 -37.77 1.88 8.78
C ARG A 8 -38.53 3.21 8.66
N ILE A 9 -37.91 4.21 8.00
CA ILE A 9 -38.60 5.46 7.66
C ILE A 9 -39.12 5.30 6.23
N PHE A 10 -40.46 5.35 6.08
CA PHE A 10 -41.12 5.40 4.77
C PHE A 10 -41.29 6.86 4.38
N ILE A 11 -40.63 7.30 3.33
CA ILE A 11 -40.88 8.61 2.71
C ILE A 11 -41.76 8.36 1.49
N LYS A 12 -43.01 8.84 1.55
CA LYS A 12 -43.92 8.88 0.40
C LYS A 12 -43.78 10.22 -0.30
N ILE A 13 -43.25 10.21 -1.51
CA ILE A 13 -43.32 11.36 -2.41
C ILE A 13 -44.10 10.91 -3.65
N ASN A 14 -45.23 11.56 -3.94
CA ASN A 14 -46.09 11.34 -5.11
C ASN A 14 -46.52 9.87 -5.38
N GLY A 15 -46.90 9.13 -4.34
CA GLY A 15 -47.52 7.81 -4.51
C GLY A 15 -46.54 6.66 -4.88
N VAL A 16 -45.26 6.91 -5.08
CA VAL A 16 -44.27 5.89 -5.42
C VAL A 16 -43.57 5.38 -4.15
N GLN A 17 -43.74 4.12 -3.85
CA GLN A 17 -43.08 3.44 -2.73
C GLN A 17 -41.74 2.89 -3.20
N PHE A 18 -40.65 3.56 -2.84
CA PHE A 18 -39.32 3.04 -3.11
C PHE A 18 -38.96 1.97 -2.06
N MET A 19 -39.06 0.72 -2.43
CA MET A 19 -38.46 -0.40 -1.69
C MET A 19 -36.98 -0.46 -2.03
N THR A 20 -36.12 0.12 -1.19
CA THR A 20 -34.68 -0.05 -1.29
C THR A 20 -34.23 -1.15 -0.34
N ASN A 21 -34.13 -2.35 -0.85
CA ASN A 21 -33.49 -3.49 -0.19
C ASN A 21 -31.95 -3.44 -0.31
N LYS A 22 -31.37 -2.23 -0.43
CA LYS A 22 -29.91 -2.00 -0.42
C LYS A 22 -29.49 -1.70 1.01
N SER A 23 -28.42 -2.34 1.46
CA SER A 23 -27.74 -1.96 2.69
C SER A 23 -27.56 -0.45 2.71
N ASN A 24 -28.02 0.21 3.78
CA ASN A 24 -27.84 1.67 3.96
C ASN A 24 -26.44 2.00 4.52
N LYS A 25 -25.56 1.00 4.61
CA LYS A 25 -24.22 1.11 5.17
C LYS A 25 -23.20 1.32 4.05
N TYR A 26 -22.35 2.30 4.23
CA TYR A 26 -21.29 2.67 3.30
C TYR A 26 -19.96 2.67 4.06
N LEU A 27 -18.99 1.92 3.55
CA LEU A 27 -17.59 2.04 3.93
C LEU A 27 -16.90 2.88 2.84
N ILE A 28 -16.27 3.97 3.25
CA ILE A 28 -15.49 4.84 2.38
C ILE A 28 -14.06 4.80 2.87
N THR A 29 -13.12 4.59 1.95
CA THR A 29 -11.69 4.57 2.24
C THR A 29 -10.97 5.55 1.32
N SER A 30 -9.87 6.11 1.79
CA SER A 30 -8.91 6.85 0.97
C SER A 30 -7.60 6.06 0.90
N ALA A 31 -6.82 6.25 -0.16
CA ALA A 31 -5.45 5.74 -0.18
C ALA A 31 -4.65 6.35 0.99
N LEU A 32 -3.81 5.53 1.62
CA LEU A 32 -3.01 5.93 2.75
C LEU A 32 -1.77 6.71 2.28
N PRO A 33 -1.58 7.98 2.71
CA PRO A 33 -0.35 8.71 2.42
C PRO A 33 0.83 8.13 3.20
N TYR A 34 2.01 8.07 2.55
CA TYR A 34 3.26 7.74 3.24
C TYR A 34 3.68 8.81 4.24
N VAL A 35 4.24 8.39 5.38
CA VAL A 35 4.82 9.30 6.40
C VAL A 35 6.26 9.70 6.04
N ASN A 36 6.47 10.20 4.84
CA ASN A 36 7.77 10.62 4.33
C ASN A 36 7.84 12.12 3.96
N GLY A 37 6.83 12.90 4.34
CA GLY A 37 6.71 14.31 4.06
C GLY A 37 5.35 14.88 4.45
N GLU A 38 5.17 16.18 4.24
CA GLU A 38 3.88 16.85 4.47
C GLU A 38 2.84 16.44 3.42
N LEU A 39 1.56 16.46 3.82
CA LEU A 39 0.47 16.33 2.85
C LEU A 39 0.46 17.57 1.94
N HIS A 40 0.60 17.32 0.64
CA HIS A 40 0.53 18.36 -0.37
C HIS A 40 -0.82 18.34 -1.11
N LEU A 41 -1.06 19.31 -1.98
CA LEU A 41 -2.31 19.44 -2.73
C LEU A 41 -2.69 18.17 -3.50
N GLY A 42 -1.72 17.40 -3.99
CA GLY A 42 -1.99 16.12 -4.66
C GLY A 42 -2.65 15.09 -3.74
N HIS A 43 -2.22 14.98 -2.49
CA HIS A 43 -2.87 14.11 -1.49
C HIS A 43 -4.28 14.61 -1.16
N LEU A 44 -4.42 15.92 -0.95
CA LEU A 44 -5.71 16.51 -0.57
C LEU A 44 -6.73 16.40 -1.69
N ILE A 45 -6.41 16.89 -2.90
CA ILE A 45 -7.36 16.99 -4.02
C ILE A 45 -7.53 15.62 -4.70
N GLY A 46 -6.48 14.81 -4.79
CA GLY A 46 -6.51 13.53 -5.47
C GLY A 46 -7.15 12.40 -4.67
N CYS A 47 -7.16 12.49 -3.34
CA CYS A 47 -7.48 11.37 -2.46
C CYS A 47 -8.41 11.74 -1.30
N LEU A 48 -7.97 12.63 -0.40
CA LEU A 48 -8.65 12.84 0.87
C LEU A 48 -9.96 13.63 0.73
N LEU A 49 -9.93 14.77 0.04
CA LEU A 49 -11.12 15.61 -0.17
C LEU A 49 -12.23 14.93 -0.98
N PRO A 50 -11.96 14.22 -2.09
CA PRO A 50 -13.02 13.50 -2.80
C PRO A 50 -13.76 12.49 -1.92
N SER A 51 -13.03 11.76 -1.08
CA SER A 51 -13.61 10.79 -0.14
C SER A 51 -14.42 11.49 0.95
N ASP A 52 -13.92 12.60 1.49
CA ASP A 52 -14.62 13.41 2.49
C ASP A 52 -15.92 14.01 1.95
N ILE A 53 -15.87 14.61 0.76
CA ILE A 53 -17.05 15.16 0.09
C ILE A 53 -18.12 14.07 -0.11
N TYR A 54 -17.70 12.89 -0.57
CA TYR A 54 -18.62 11.78 -0.77
C TYR A 54 -19.19 11.26 0.56
N ALA A 55 -18.38 11.17 1.61
CA ALA A 55 -18.83 10.79 2.95
C ALA A 55 -19.89 11.75 3.49
N ARG A 56 -19.62 13.07 3.40
CA ARG A 56 -20.57 14.12 3.80
C ARG A 56 -21.86 14.07 3.00
N PHE A 57 -21.77 13.89 1.68
CA PHE A 57 -22.94 13.73 0.81
C PHE A 57 -23.78 12.52 1.23
N CYS A 58 -23.14 11.38 1.47
CA CYS A 58 -23.85 10.17 1.90
C CYS A 58 -24.53 10.35 3.27
N ARG A 59 -23.84 10.98 4.23
CA ARG A 59 -24.40 11.30 5.56
C ARG A 59 -25.58 12.26 5.46
N ALA A 60 -25.48 13.30 4.63
CA ALA A 60 -26.57 14.24 4.37
C ALA A 60 -27.81 13.56 3.75
N ARG A 61 -27.61 12.43 3.04
CA ARG A 61 -28.68 11.60 2.50
C ARG A 61 -29.22 10.57 3.50
N GLY A 62 -28.85 10.67 4.78
CA GLY A 62 -29.30 9.76 5.85
C GLY A 62 -28.71 8.36 5.77
N ARG A 63 -27.56 8.17 5.10
CA ARG A 63 -26.88 6.88 5.02
C ARG A 63 -26.00 6.66 6.25
N ASP A 64 -25.86 5.40 6.65
CA ASP A 64 -24.90 4.99 7.70
C ASP A 64 -23.52 4.85 7.07
N VAL A 65 -22.62 5.79 7.38
CA VAL A 65 -21.31 5.92 6.73
C VAL A 65 -20.20 5.76 7.75
N LEU A 66 -19.26 4.87 7.43
CA LEU A 66 -17.95 4.81 8.05
C LEU A 66 -16.91 5.27 7.01
N TYR A 67 -16.22 6.38 7.29
CA TYR A 67 -15.11 6.88 6.49
C TYR A 67 -13.81 6.70 7.26
N VAL A 68 -12.90 5.90 6.72
CA VAL A 68 -11.60 5.63 7.33
C VAL A 68 -10.47 5.97 6.36
N CYS A 69 -9.39 6.46 6.92
CA CYS A 69 -8.11 6.67 6.26
C CYS A 69 -7.00 6.42 7.27
N GLY A 70 -5.75 6.52 6.86
CA GLY A 70 -4.61 6.37 7.75
C GLY A 70 -3.32 6.80 7.10
N ALA A 71 -2.22 6.63 7.83
CA ALA A 71 -0.87 6.86 7.37
C ALA A 71 -0.20 5.53 7.06
N ASP A 72 0.46 5.45 5.91
CA ASP A 72 1.33 4.33 5.54
C ASP A 72 2.73 4.57 6.09
N GLU A 73 3.13 3.75 7.06
CA GLU A 73 4.35 3.99 7.84
C GLU A 73 5.50 3.05 7.51
N HIS A 74 5.29 2.09 6.62
CA HIS A 74 6.28 1.10 6.26
C HIS A 74 6.92 1.37 4.89
N GLY A 75 7.99 0.63 4.60
CA GLY A 75 8.68 0.69 3.32
C GLY A 75 9.87 1.64 3.24
N THR A 76 10.57 1.57 2.11
CA THR A 76 11.83 2.27 1.86
C THR A 76 11.76 3.80 1.96
N PRO A 77 10.68 4.49 1.57
CA PRO A 77 10.64 5.96 1.66
C PRO A 77 10.81 6.49 3.07
N VAL A 78 10.28 5.78 4.07
CA VAL A 78 10.39 6.17 5.49
C VAL A 78 11.81 5.95 6.00
N VAL A 79 12.42 4.82 5.65
CA VAL A 79 13.82 4.50 6.01
C VAL A 79 14.80 5.53 5.44
N VAL A 80 14.68 5.84 4.15
CA VAL A 80 15.54 6.82 3.47
C VAL A 80 15.33 8.22 4.04
N GLY A 81 14.09 8.61 4.28
CA GLY A 81 13.77 9.93 4.85
C GLY A 81 14.31 10.09 6.28
N ALA A 82 14.19 9.07 7.11
CA ALA A 82 14.73 9.07 8.47
C ALA A 82 16.26 9.21 8.47
N ALA A 83 16.94 8.47 7.60
CA ALA A 83 18.39 8.57 7.45
C ALA A 83 18.83 9.97 7.00
N ALA A 84 18.13 10.57 6.04
CA ALA A 84 18.41 11.92 5.55
C ALA A 84 18.22 13.01 6.62
N ASP A 85 17.21 12.84 7.51
CA ASP A 85 16.96 13.77 8.62
C ASP A 85 17.82 13.46 9.88
N GLY A 86 18.63 12.39 9.86
CA GLY A 86 19.43 11.96 11.03
C GLY A 86 18.59 11.53 12.22
N MET A 87 17.38 11.02 11.99
CA MET A 87 16.41 10.60 13.00
C MET A 87 16.31 9.07 13.10
N SER A 88 15.85 8.57 14.26
CA SER A 88 15.35 7.19 14.30
C SER A 88 14.14 7.04 13.35
N ILE A 89 13.96 5.85 12.77
CA ILE A 89 12.83 5.61 11.85
C ILE A 89 11.49 5.79 12.56
N GLN A 90 11.40 5.35 13.82
CA GLN A 90 10.21 5.52 14.67
C GLN A 90 9.87 6.99 14.91
N ASP A 91 10.87 7.81 15.28
CA ASP A 91 10.64 9.23 15.55
C ASP A 91 10.27 9.99 14.26
N TYR A 92 10.90 9.60 13.15
CA TYR A 92 10.57 10.15 11.84
C TYR A 92 9.13 9.83 11.44
N ALA A 93 8.69 8.58 11.56
CA ALA A 93 7.33 8.16 11.29
C ALA A 93 6.32 8.89 12.21
N ASN A 94 6.60 8.99 13.51
CA ASN A 94 5.77 9.72 14.45
C ASN A 94 5.65 11.21 14.10
N LYS A 95 6.77 11.86 13.77
CA LYS A 95 6.81 13.28 13.35
C LYS A 95 5.86 13.55 12.19
N TRP A 96 5.90 12.72 11.15
CA TRP A 96 5.06 12.93 9.97
C TRP A 96 3.61 12.52 10.20
N TYR A 97 3.36 11.45 10.95
CA TYR A 97 2.01 11.07 11.35
C TYR A 97 1.29 12.20 12.09
N GLU A 98 1.94 12.86 13.06
CA GLU A 98 1.37 14.00 13.79
C GLU A 98 1.09 15.20 12.87
N LYS A 99 1.96 15.45 11.87
CA LYS A 99 1.71 16.49 10.87
C LYS A 99 0.52 16.15 9.96
N HIS A 100 0.36 14.89 9.58
CA HIS A 100 -0.82 14.42 8.83
C HIS A 100 -2.10 14.59 9.65
N LEU A 101 -2.09 14.19 10.93
CA LEU A 101 -3.23 14.41 11.83
C LEU A 101 -3.60 15.88 11.95
N ARG A 102 -2.60 16.78 12.01
CA ARG A 102 -2.85 18.22 12.02
C ARG A 102 -3.53 18.66 10.72
N ALA A 103 -3.02 18.25 9.56
CA ALA A 103 -3.62 18.58 8.27
C ALA A 103 -5.06 18.06 8.18
N VAL A 104 -5.34 16.83 8.62
CA VAL A 104 -6.70 16.27 8.68
C VAL A 104 -7.64 17.16 9.48
N ARG A 105 -7.20 17.69 10.61
CA ARG A 105 -7.98 18.63 11.44
C ARG A 105 -8.15 19.99 10.80
N ASP A 106 -7.06 20.58 10.28
CA ASP A 106 -7.05 21.93 9.69
C ASP A 106 -7.92 22.01 8.43
N PHE A 107 -7.96 20.94 7.63
CA PHE A 107 -8.88 20.80 6.49
C PHE A 107 -10.27 20.31 6.89
N ASN A 108 -10.53 20.11 8.18
CA ASN A 108 -11.80 19.64 8.72
C ASN A 108 -12.33 18.39 7.99
N LEU A 109 -11.44 17.42 7.70
CA LEU A 109 -11.82 16.15 7.09
C LEU A 109 -12.66 15.34 8.08
N SER A 110 -13.78 14.79 7.60
CA SER A 110 -14.79 14.14 8.43
C SER A 110 -14.59 12.62 8.56
N CYS A 111 -13.36 12.12 8.42
CA CYS A 111 -13.08 10.72 8.65
C CYS A 111 -13.40 10.33 10.11
N ASP A 112 -14.01 9.16 10.28
CA ASP A 112 -14.33 8.63 11.61
C ASP A 112 -13.07 8.10 12.30
N LEU A 113 -12.07 7.69 11.51
CA LEU A 113 -10.77 7.27 11.97
C LEU A 113 -9.69 7.68 10.95
N TYR A 114 -8.64 8.34 11.42
CA TYR A 114 -7.36 8.45 10.74
C TYR A 114 -6.36 7.57 11.49
N GLY A 115 -6.15 6.35 10.99
CA GLY A 115 -5.31 5.34 11.62
C GLY A 115 -3.85 5.43 11.22
N ARG A 116 -3.10 4.37 11.54
CA ARG A 116 -1.70 4.18 11.13
C ARG A 116 -1.40 2.69 10.99
N THR A 117 -0.44 2.34 10.12
CA THR A 117 -0.12 0.94 9.83
C THR A 117 0.88 0.35 10.83
N HIS A 118 1.73 1.15 11.48
CA HIS A 118 2.69 0.66 12.48
C HIS A 118 2.04 0.50 13.85
N THR A 119 1.28 -0.58 14.03
CA THR A 119 0.57 -0.92 15.27
C THR A 119 0.60 -2.42 15.54
N GLU A 120 0.53 -2.82 16.80
CA GLU A 120 0.39 -4.25 17.19
C GLU A 120 -0.84 -4.91 16.58
N ARG A 121 -1.92 -4.15 16.37
CA ARG A 121 -3.14 -4.66 15.73
C ARG A 121 -2.89 -5.03 14.28
N GLN A 122 -2.20 -4.15 13.55
CA GLN A 122 -1.85 -4.39 12.15
C GLN A 122 -0.89 -5.59 12.04
N GLU A 123 0.12 -5.65 12.89
CA GLU A 123 1.04 -6.78 12.94
C GLU A 123 0.32 -8.11 13.12
N LYS A 124 -0.58 -8.22 14.11
CA LYS A 124 -1.39 -9.43 14.34
C LYS A 124 -2.25 -9.79 13.11
N LEU A 125 -2.88 -8.80 12.48
CA LEU A 125 -3.69 -8.99 11.28
C LEU A 125 -2.87 -9.57 10.12
N ILE A 126 -1.69 -9.01 9.89
CA ILE A 126 -0.80 -9.47 8.80
C ILE A 126 -0.25 -10.87 9.08
N HIS A 127 0.12 -11.18 10.33
CA HIS A 127 0.53 -12.52 10.71
C HIS A 127 -0.60 -13.55 10.51
N GLU A 128 -1.83 -13.21 10.86
CA GLU A 128 -3.01 -14.08 10.61
C GLU A 128 -3.26 -14.26 9.11
N LEU A 129 -3.17 -13.19 8.32
CA LEU A 129 -3.33 -13.25 6.86
C LEU A 129 -2.26 -14.15 6.24
N PHE A 130 -0.99 -13.91 6.60
CA PHE A 130 0.14 -14.71 6.14
C PHE A 130 -0.07 -16.20 6.44
N ALA A 131 -0.41 -16.55 7.69
CA ALA A 131 -0.64 -17.93 8.08
C ALA A 131 -1.77 -18.60 7.28
N ARG A 132 -2.85 -17.86 6.97
CA ARG A 132 -3.95 -18.36 6.15
C ARG A 132 -3.54 -18.62 4.70
N LEU A 133 -2.73 -17.72 4.12
CA LEU A 133 -2.24 -17.88 2.74
C LEU A 133 -1.24 -19.03 2.64
N ASP A 134 -0.35 -19.17 3.62
CA ASP A 134 0.63 -20.25 3.69
C ASP A 134 -0.07 -21.62 3.82
N ALA A 135 -1.05 -21.73 4.72
CA ALA A 135 -1.88 -22.92 4.87
C ALA A 135 -2.65 -23.33 3.62
N GLN A 136 -2.94 -22.38 2.73
CA GLN A 136 -3.60 -22.62 1.43
C GLN A 136 -2.61 -22.95 0.31
N GLY A 137 -1.30 -23.01 0.57
CA GLY A 137 -0.27 -23.24 -0.43
C GLY A 137 -0.11 -22.07 -1.42
N LEU A 138 -0.45 -20.85 -0.97
CA LEU A 138 -0.31 -19.63 -1.76
C LEU A 138 0.96 -18.85 -1.45
N ILE A 139 1.83 -19.41 -0.60
CA ILE A 139 3.14 -18.84 -0.28
C ILE A 139 4.22 -19.85 -0.69
N GLU A 140 5.25 -19.39 -1.37
CA GLU A 140 6.44 -20.17 -1.71
C GLU A 140 7.71 -19.43 -1.31
N GLU A 141 8.72 -20.21 -0.89
CA GLU A 141 10.07 -19.71 -0.67
C GLU A 141 10.85 -19.78 -1.98
N ARG A 142 11.50 -18.67 -2.36
CA ARG A 142 12.42 -18.62 -3.51
C ARG A 142 13.68 -17.88 -3.13
N GLU A 143 14.82 -18.39 -3.58
CA GLU A 143 16.07 -17.66 -3.55
C GLU A 143 16.12 -16.71 -4.75
N THR A 144 16.43 -15.44 -4.50
CA THR A 144 16.56 -14.39 -5.51
C THR A 144 17.86 -13.64 -5.32
N LEU A 145 18.42 -13.13 -6.40
CA LEU A 145 19.56 -12.22 -6.33
C LEU A 145 19.01 -10.82 -6.06
N GLN A 146 19.55 -10.17 -5.03
CA GLN A 146 19.18 -8.81 -4.65
C GLN A 146 20.42 -7.93 -4.54
N PRO A 147 20.33 -6.64 -4.89
CA PRO A 147 21.45 -5.73 -4.77
C PRO A 147 21.81 -5.51 -3.29
N TYR A 148 23.10 -5.61 -2.99
CA TYR A 148 23.69 -5.42 -1.66
C TYR A 148 24.80 -4.38 -1.76
N SER A 149 24.83 -3.40 -0.88
CA SER A 149 25.94 -2.46 -0.72
C SER A 149 26.85 -2.90 0.44
N ALA A 150 28.12 -3.11 0.16
CA ALA A 150 29.08 -3.43 1.20
C ALA A 150 29.35 -2.23 2.11
N THR A 151 29.34 -1.01 1.58
CA THR A 151 29.49 0.24 2.34
C THR A 151 28.32 0.41 3.33
N ASP A 152 27.08 0.22 2.88
CA ASP A 152 25.90 0.34 3.75
C ASP A 152 25.66 -0.90 4.60
N ASN A 153 26.35 -2.00 4.29
CA ASN A 153 26.21 -3.31 4.92
C ASN A 153 24.75 -3.81 4.95
N MET A 154 24.02 -3.62 3.83
CA MET A 154 22.63 -4.00 3.71
C MET A 154 22.19 -4.28 2.27
N PHE A 155 21.11 -5.05 2.12
CA PHE A 155 20.39 -5.15 0.85
C PHE A 155 19.71 -3.83 0.53
N LEU A 156 19.76 -3.43 -0.75
CA LEU A 156 19.14 -2.20 -1.25
C LEU A 156 17.81 -2.55 -1.94
N ALA A 157 16.71 -2.30 -1.25
CA ALA A 157 15.38 -2.59 -1.78
C ALA A 157 14.81 -1.37 -2.56
N ASP A 158 14.20 -1.65 -3.69
CA ASP A 158 13.37 -0.71 -4.45
C ASP A 158 14.01 0.70 -4.59
N ARG A 159 13.54 1.69 -3.82
CA ARG A 159 13.98 3.09 -3.90
C ARG A 159 15.35 3.37 -3.24
N GLN A 160 15.92 2.41 -2.54
CA GLN A 160 17.28 2.51 -2.00
C GLN A 160 18.36 2.27 -3.06
N LEU A 161 17.98 1.75 -4.24
CA LEU A 161 18.85 1.57 -5.39
C LEU A 161 18.60 2.65 -6.42
N LEU A 162 19.69 3.23 -6.93
CA LEU A 162 19.72 4.15 -8.06
C LEU A 162 20.64 3.61 -9.15
N GLY A 163 20.39 4.00 -10.39
CA GLY A 163 21.26 3.68 -11.52
C GLY A 163 20.73 4.26 -12.82
N THR A 164 21.26 3.78 -13.93
CA THR A 164 20.83 4.20 -15.26
C THR A 164 19.76 3.25 -15.80
N CYS A 165 18.65 3.84 -16.21
CA CYS A 165 17.51 3.09 -16.77
C CYS A 165 17.92 2.32 -18.04
N PRO A 166 17.69 1.00 -18.11
CA PRO A 166 18.05 0.19 -19.29
C PRO A 166 17.21 0.53 -20.53
N LYS A 167 16.06 1.24 -20.35
CA LYS A 167 15.16 1.59 -21.46
C LYS A 167 15.36 2.98 -22.03
N CYS A 168 15.62 3.99 -21.20
CA CYS A 168 15.70 5.38 -21.66
C CYS A 168 17.00 6.11 -21.30
N GLY A 169 17.96 5.46 -20.63
CA GLY A 169 19.25 6.04 -20.26
C GLY A 169 19.19 7.10 -19.15
N TYR A 170 18.08 7.23 -18.42
CA TYR A 170 18.00 8.16 -17.30
C TYR A 170 18.86 7.70 -16.12
N GLU A 171 19.82 8.52 -15.69
CA GLU A 171 20.88 8.15 -14.73
C GLU A 171 20.44 8.06 -13.25
N ASN A 172 19.24 8.51 -12.92
CA ASN A 172 18.69 8.46 -11.56
C ASN A 172 17.44 7.59 -11.49
N ALA A 173 17.39 6.54 -12.28
CA ALA A 173 16.29 5.56 -12.24
C ALA A 173 16.36 4.76 -10.94
N ARG A 174 15.18 4.39 -10.40
CA ARG A 174 15.05 3.57 -9.20
C ARG A 174 15.23 2.09 -9.51
N GLY A 175 15.40 1.27 -8.47
CA GLY A 175 15.68 -0.15 -8.62
C GLY A 175 14.52 -0.98 -9.21
N ASP A 176 13.31 -0.47 -9.18
CA ASP A 176 12.08 -1.15 -9.62
C ASP A 176 11.38 -0.46 -10.81
N GLN A 177 11.54 0.88 -10.92
CA GLN A 177 10.85 1.67 -11.93
C GLN A 177 11.60 2.96 -12.26
N CYS A 178 11.58 3.34 -13.52
CA CYS A 178 12.14 4.61 -13.97
C CYS A 178 11.17 5.77 -13.76
N ASP A 179 11.54 6.75 -12.94
CA ASP A 179 10.73 7.96 -12.69
C ASP A 179 10.53 8.82 -13.97
N LYS A 180 11.39 8.66 -15.00
CA LYS A 180 11.32 9.44 -16.26
C LYS A 180 10.42 8.82 -17.32
N CYS A 181 10.54 7.50 -17.58
CA CYS A 181 9.80 6.85 -18.66
C CYS A 181 8.73 5.86 -18.18
N GLY A 182 8.65 5.61 -16.86
CA GLY A 182 7.68 4.71 -16.26
C GLY A 182 7.96 3.22 -16.49
N ALA A 183 9.05 2.86 -17.17
CA ALA A 183 9.40 1.47 -17.42
C ALA A 183 9.72 0.74 -16.11
N THR A 184 9.19 -0.47 -15.94
CA THR A 184 9.54 -1.40 -14.87
C THR A 184 10.60 -2.40 -15.35
N TYR A 185 11.46 -2.82 -14.44
CA TYR A 185 12.55 -3.77 -14.67
C TYR A 185 12.97 -4.43 -13.36
N GLU A 186 13.75 -5.50 -13.44
CA GLU A 186 14.35 -6.11 -12.26
C GLU A 186 15.61 -5.33 -11.86
N ALA A 187 15.97 -5.38 -10.58
CA ALA A 187 17.09 -4.59 -10.05
C ALA A 187 18.45 -4.89 -10.70
N ASP A 188 18.64 -6.12 -11.20
CA ASP A 188 19.86 -6.55 -11.90
C ASP A 188 19.97 -6.02 -13.34
N GLU A 189 18.86 -5.54 -13.92
CA GLU A 189 18.87 -4.87 -15.23
C GLU A 189 19.36 -3.41 -15.16
N LEU A 190 19.44 -2.82 -13.95
CA LEU A 190 19.83 -1.43 -13.77
C LEU A 190 21.33 -1.25 -14.06
N ILE A 191 21.65 -0.28 -14.90
CA ILE A 191 23.03 -0.03 -15.33
C ILE A 191 23.72 0.90 -14.32
N ASN A 192 24.97 0.61 -13.96
CA ASN A 192 25.76 1.38 -12.97
C ASN A 192 24.99 1.61 -11.65
N PRO A 193 24.57 0.52 -10.97
CA PRO A 193 23.82 0.62 -9.73
C PRO A 193 24.65 1.30 -8.62
N ARG A 194 23.98 2.10 -7.80
CA ARG A 194 24.57 2.73 -6.61
C ARG A 194 23.55 2.85 -5.49
N SER A 195 24.03 2.91 -4.26
CA SER A 195 23.17 3.17 -3.11
C SER A 195 22.56 4.58 -3.16
N ALA A 196 21.26 4.69 -2.93
CA ALA A 196 20.59 5.97 -2.71
C ALA A 196 20.84 6.54 -1.30
N ILE A 197 21.43 5.75 -0.39
CA ILE A 197 21.69 6.11 1.00
C ILE A 197 23.06 6.81 1.10
N SER A 198 24.12 6.09 0.73
CA SER A 198 25.52 6.58 0.82
C SER A 198 26.08 7.14 -0.50
N GLY A 199 25.44 6.84 -1.63
CA GLY A 199 26.00 7.10 -2.96
C GLY A 199 27.04 6.09 -3.40
N ALA A 200 27.35 5.07 -2.60
CA ALA A 200 28.35 4.06 -2.91
C ALA A 200 28.00 3.26 -4.17
N CYS A 201 29.03 3.00 -4.99
CA CYS A 201 28.92 2.24 -6.25
C CYS A 201 29.42 0.79 -6.10
N ASP A 202 29.50 0.27 -4.88
CA ASP A 202 29.98 -1.06 -4.53
C ASP A 202 28.83 -2.10 -4.47
N VAL A 203 27.80 -1.84 -5.26
CA VAL A 203 26.60 -2.70 -5.28
C VAL A 203 26.91 -4.02 -6.00
N GLU A 204 26.68 -5.11 -5.32
CA GLU A 204 26.81 -6.47 -5.85
C GLU A 204 25.51 -7.26 -5.68
N MET A 205 25.25 -8.22 -6.57
CA MET A 205 24.08 -9.08 -6.47
C MET A 205 24.37 -10.24 -5.51
N ARG A 206 23.64 -10.34 -4.40
CA ARG A 206 23.76 -11.43 -3.43
C ARG A 206 22.48 -12.26 -3.34
N PRO A 207 22.60 -13.59 -3.16
CA PRO A 207 21.42 -14.43 -2.96
C PRO A 207 20.77 -14.13 -1.60
N THR A 208 19.46 -14.05 -1.62
CA THR A 208 18.62 -13.95 -0.42
C THR A 208 17.32 -14.71 -0.62
N LYS A 209 16.81 -15.31 0.45
CA LYS A 209 15.55 -16.06 0.42
C LYS A 209 14.39 -15.12 0.67
N ASN A 210 13.41 -15.16 -0.20
CA ASN A 210 12.19 -14.37 -0.07
C ASN A 210 10.95 -15.26 -0.15
N LEU A 211 9.87 -14.81 0.49
CA LEU A 211 8.55 -15.40 0.37
C LEU A 211 7.79 -14.74 -0.77
N PHE A 212 7.14 -15.55 -1.59
CA PHE A 212 6.36 -15.10 -2.74
C PHE A 212 4.89 -15.45 -2.56
N PHE A 213 4.01 -14.48 -2.79
CA PHE A 213 2.59 -14.74 -2.97
C PHE A 213 2.35 -15.24 -4.40
N MET A 214 1.74 -16.42 -4.49
CA MET A 214 1.48 -17.12 -5.75
C MET A 214 0.21 -16.57 -6.41
N ALA A 215 0.30 -15.35 -6.95
CA ALA A 215 -0.82 -14.67 -7.61
C ALA A 215 -1.34 -15.44 -8.83
N SER A 216 -0.45 -16.12 -9.54
CA SER A 216 -0.79 -17.01 -10.66
C SER A 216 -1.81 -18.09 -10.30
N ARG A 217 -1.74 -18.64 -9.07
CA ARG A 217 -2.66 -19.70 -8.59
C ARG A 217 -4.09 -19.20 -8.33
N VAL A 218 -4.27 -17.90 -8.08
CA VAL A 218 -5.58 -17.31 -7.79
C VAL A 218 -6.15 -16.52 -8.98
N GLN A 219 -5.45 -16.48 -10.10
CA GLN A 219 -5.80 -15.68 -11.28
C GLN A 219 -7.22 -15.93 -11.79
N ASP A 220 -7.63 -17.18 -11.90
CA ASP A 220 -8.97 -17.52 -12.42
C ASP A 220 -10.09 -17.10 -11.47
N VAL A 221 -9.85 -17.25 -10.15
CA VAL A 221 -10.78 -16.79 -9.12
C VAL A 221 -10.91 -15.27 -9.19
N TRP A 222 -9.79 -14.57 -9.31
CA TRP A 222 -9.75 -13.12 -9.43
C TRP A 222 -10.42 -12.63 -10.72
N ARG A 223 -10.14 -13.24 -11.88
CA ARG A 223 -10.78 -12.92 -13.16
C ARG A 223 -12.30 -13.08 -13.11
N LYS A 224 -12.77 -14.17 -12.50
CA LYS A 224 -14.20 -14.43 -12.30
C LYS A 224 -14.85 -13.36 -11.41
N TRP A 225 -14.20 -13.00 -10.32
CA TRP A 225 -14.65 -11.94 -9.43
C TRP A 225 -14.67 -10.58 -10.14
N LEU A 226 -13.60 -10.22 -10.84
CA LEU A 226 -13.47 -8.97 -11.60
C LEU A 226 -14.60 -8.81 -12.62
N LYS A 227 -14.90 -9.86 -13.38
CA LYS A 227 -15.98 -9.84 -14.39
C LYS A 227 -17.33 -9.42 -13.81
N SER A 228 -17.61 -9.75 -12.55
CA SER A 228 -18.87 -9.40 -11.89
C SER A 228 -18.84 -8.03 -11.18
N HIS A 229 -17.67 -7.47 -10.90
CA HIS A 229 -17.50 -6.23 -10.10
C HIS A 229 -17.07 -5.02 -10.94
N ALA A 230 -16.14 -5.20 -11.90
CA ALA A 230 -15.62 -4.12 -12.72
C ALA A 230 -16.67 -3.26 -13.45
N PRO A 231 -17.81 -3.80 -13.91
CA PRO A 231 -18.87 -2.97 -14.53
C PRO A 231 -19.47 -1.90 -13.60
N LYS A 232 -19.26 -2.01 -12.29
CA LYS A 232 -19.73 -1.05 -11.28
C LYS A 232 -18.70 0.02 -10.93
N TRP A 233 -17.48 -0.10 -11.43
CA TRP A 233 -16.35 0.79 -11.13
C TRP A 233 -16.30 1.98 -12.10
N SER A 234 -15.41 2.93 -11.80
CA SER A 234 -15.09 3.99 -12.76
C SER A 234 -14.48 3.38 -14.04
N LYS A 235 -14.64 4.06 -15.17
CA LYS A 235 -14.09 3.61 -16.46
C LYS A 235 -12.57 3.37 -16.37
N THR A 236 -11.85 4.27 -15.69
CA THR A 236 -10.39 4.18 -15.51
C THR A 236 -10.02 2.96 -14.68
N ALA A 237 -10.62 2.76 -13.50
CA ALA A 237 -10.33 1.61 -12.65
C ALA A 237 -10.67 0.28 -13.34
N SER A 238 -11.81 0.24 -14.04
CA SER A 238 -12.22 -0.94 -14.81
C SER A 238 -11.26 -1.24 -15.97
N ALA A 239 -10.78 -0.23 -16.69
CA ALA A 239 -9.83 -0.40 -17.80
C ALA A 239 -8.48 -0.95 -17.29
N ILE A 240 -7.93 -0.38 -16.21
CA ILE A 240 -6.67 -0.82 -15.61
C ILE A 240 -6.79 -2.27 -15.13
N ALA A 241 -7.83 -2.60 -14.37
CA ALA A 241 -8.02 -3.95 -13.84
C ALA A 241 -8.25 -5.00 -14.95
N ASN A 242 -8.97 -4.65 -16.01
CA ASN A 242 -9.13 -5.54 -17.16
C ASN A 242 -7.82 -5.70 -17.95
N GLY A 243 -6.97 -4.67 -18.03
CA GLY A 243 -5.61 -4.76 -18.57
C GLY A 243 -4.79 -5.80 -17.81
N TRP A 244 -4.75 -5.75 -16.48
CA TRP A 244 -4.08 -6.77 -15.67
C TRP A 244 -4.71 -8.17 -15.81
N ALA A 245 -6.02 -8.26 -16.03
CA ALA A 245 -6.70 -9.53 -16.22
C ALA A 245 -6.40 -10.19 -17.59
N SER A 246 -5.99 -9.41 -18.61
CA SER A 246 -5.58 -9.94 -19.92
C SER A 246 -4.21 -10.62 -19.86
N ASP A 247 -3.35 -10.17 -18.96
CA ASP A 247 -2.02 -10.72 -18.77
C ASP A 247 -2.01 -11.82 -17.70
N GLU A 248 -0.91 -12.57 -17.64
CA GLU A 248 -0.68 -13.52 -16.57
C GLU A 248 -0.24 -12.78 -15.30
N LEU A 249 -0.91 -13.05 -14.16
CA LEU A 249 -0.53 -12.46 -12.90
C LEU A 249 0.84 -12.98 -12.47
N ARG A 250 1.76 -12.06 -12.19
CA ARG A 250 3.09 -12.41 -11.70
C ARG A 250 3.05 -12.72 -10.22
N ASP A 251 3.72 -13.80 -9.83
CA ASP A 251 4.01 -14.06 -8.43
C ASP A 251 4.92 -12.98 -7.88
N THR A 252 4.59 -12.47 -6.69
CA THR A 252 5.24 -11.28 -6.15
C THR A 252 5.89 -11.57 -4.81
N SER A 253 7.13 -11.14 -4.63
CA SER A 253 7.81 -11.21 -3.33
C SER A 253 7.08 -10.35 -2.31
N ILE A 254 6.74 -10.96 -1.16
CA ILE A 254 6.05 -10.32 -0.03
C ILE A 254 6.97 -10.05 1.16
N THR A 255 8.28 -10.26 1.01
CA THR A 255 9.26 -9.97 2.06
C THR A 255 10.37 -9.06 1.53
N ARG A 256 11.00 -8.32 2.45
CA ARG A 256 12.14 -7.45 2.15
C ARG A 256 13.18 -7.53 3.26
N ASP A 257 14.44 -7.38 2.88
CA ASP A 257 15.57 -7.21 3.80
C ASP A 257 15.65 -5.72 4.23
N LEU A 258 14.75 -5.31 5.10
CA LEU A 258 14.63 -3.93 5.59
C LEU A 258 14.58 -3.91 7.13
N PRO A 259 15.11 -2.85 7.75
CA PRO A 259 15.07 -2.71 9.21
C PRO A 259 13.72 -2.22 9.75
N TRP A 260 12.77 -1.89 8.87
CA TRP A 260 11.51 -1.25 9.24
C TRP A 260 10.32 -1.80 8.45
N GLY A 261 9.34 -2.30 9.17
CA GLY A 261 8.14 -2.95 8.65
C GLY A 261 7.59 -3.93 9.67
N ILE A 262 6.57 -4.70 9.31
CA ILE A 262 6.05 -5.80 10.12
C ILE A 262 7.02 -6.98 10.01
N PRO A 263 7.58 -7.49 11.14
CA PRO A 263 8.51 -8.63 11.13
C PRO A 263 7.86 -9.88 10.54
N VAL A 264 8.63 -10.66 9.79
CA VAL A 264 8.16 -11.94 9.27
C VAL A 264 8.21 -13.00 10.37
N ASN A 265 7.06 -13.54 10.75
CA ASN A 265 6.92 -14.53 11.82
C ASN A 265 7.13 -15.97 11.32
N LYS A 266 8.21 -16.21 10.56
CA LYS A 266 8.59 -17.53 10.02
C LYS A 266 10.05 -17.82 10.35
N PRO A 267 10.40 -19.03 10.87
CA PRO A 267 11.78 -19.40 11.13
C PRO A 267 12.67 -19.24 9.88
N GLY A 268 13.85 -18.65 10.07
CA GLY A 268 14.79 -18.33 8.98
C GLY A 268 14.55 -16.99 8.27
N TYR A 269 13.60 -16.19 8.78
CA TYR A 269 13.25 -14.85 8.24
C TYR A 269 13.32 -13.76 9.32
N GLU A 270 14.08 -13.96 10.37
CA GLU A 270 14.15 -13.08 11.55
C GLU A 270 14.65 -11.67 11.23
N ASN A 271 15.41 -11.52 10.13
CA ASN A 271 15.95 -10.23 9.67
C ASN A 271 15.14 -9.62 8.52
N LYS A 272 13.91 -10.11 8.30
CA LYS A 272 13.06 -9.64 7.21
C LYS A 272 11.75 -9.09 7.74
N VAL A 273 11.19 -8.18 6.93
CA VAL A 273 9.87 -7.62 7.15
C VAL A 273 8.96 -7.94 5.97
N PHE A 274 7.65 -7.89 6.19
CA PHE A 274 6.70 -7.93 5.10
C PHE A 274 6.82 -6.67 4.23
N TYR A 275 6.66 -6.86 2.92
CA TYR A 275 6.65 -5.77 1.95
C TYR A 275 5.43 -4.87 2.17
N VAL A 276 5.62 -3.56 2.09
CA VAL A 276 4.58 -2.57 2.38
C VAL A 276 3.28 -2.80 1.58
N TRP A 277 3.36 -3.24 0.35
CA TRP A 277 2.17 -3.56 -0.46
C TRP A 277 1.48 -4.87 -0.07
N PHE A 278 2.08 -5.67 0.81
CA PHE A 278 1.42 -6.81 1.43
C PHE A 278 0.68 -6.40 2.71
N ASP A 279 1.16 -5.40 3.43
CA ASP A 279 0.55 -4.96 4.70
C ASP A 279 -0.42 -3.77 4.55
N ALA A 280 -0.07 -2.73 3.79
CA ALA A 280 -0.84 -1.50 3.68
C ALA A 280 -2.31 -1.68 3.22
N PRO A 281 -2.66 -2.60 2.30
CA PRO A 281 -4.05 -2.81 1.88
C PRO A 281 -4.99 -3.28 2.98
N TRP A 282 -4.46 -3.70 4.13
CA TRP A 282 -5.21 -4.24 5.27
C TRP A 282 -5.21 -3.29 6.48
N GLY A 283 -4.58 -2.13 6.34
CA GLY A 283 -4.46 -1.08 7.34
C GLY A 283 -5.73 -0.30 7.66
#